data_7f8a42d6830ad38a1bb441963ed62be7
#
_entry.id   7f8a42d6830ad38a1bb441963ed62be7
#
_cell.length_a   1.000
_cell.length_b   1.000
_cell.length_c   1.000
_cell.angle_alpha   90.00
_cell.angle_beta   90.00
_cell.angle_gamma   90.00
#
_symmetry.space_group_name_H-M   'P 1'
#
loop_
_entity.id
_entity.type
_entity.pdbx_description
1 polymer ?
#
loop_
_entity_poly.entity_id
_entity_poly.type
_entity_poly.pdbx_seq_one_letter_code
_entity_poly.pdbx_strand_id
1 'polypeptide(L)'
;MRQNLLHCFAVVTLLVGGVGACLKADERKTGSNDPPAVGDKAPDFTLKDLDDKAVSLSDSRKGGPAVVVVLRGYPGYQCPICTKQFAELLSKSKGFAESKSTLVFIYPGPATELDKYAKEFIGGESFPDNFRFVIDPDYKFTELYHLRWNAPAETAYPSTFVVDSKGIVRFAKVSHSHGDRASSSEIQDALVKVNH
;
A
#
# COMPACT_ATOMS: atom_id res chain seq x y z
N MET A 1 -1.41 89.52 1.00
CA MET A 1 -0.01 89.37 0.65
C MET A 1 0.66 88.33 1.53
N ARG A 2 1.29 87.39 1.00
CA ARG A 2 2.16 86.32 1.40
C ARG A 2 1.61 84.95 0.99
N GLN A 3 2.21 84.45 -0.06
CA GLN A 3 2.17 83.16 -0.58
C GLN A 3 2.91 82.21 0.36
N ASN A 4 2.26 81.06 0.70
CA ASN A 4 3.00 79.95 1.32
C ASN A 4 3.00 78.79 0.32
N LEU A 5 4.22 78.48 -0.13
CA LEU A 5 4.55 77.33 -0.95
C LEU A 5 4.47 76.05 -0.07
N LEU A 6 3.60 75.11 -0.35
CA LEU A 6 3.64 73.78 0.21
C LEU A 6 4.49 72.87 -0.71
N HIS A 7 5.59 72.35 -0.16
CA HIS A 7 6.36 71.32 -0.79
C HIS A 7 5.71 69.95 -0.54
N CYS A 8 5.23 69.28 -1.59
CA CYS A 8 4.84 67.87 -1.55
C CYS A 8 6.10 67.01 -1.62
N PHE A 9 6.44 66.30 -0.52
CA PHE A 9 7.38 65.17 -0.54
C PHE A 9 6.64 63.92 -0.98
N ALA A 10 6.93 63.40 -2.16
CA ALA A 10 6.48 62.08 -2.61
C ALA A 10 7.32 61.01 -1.95
N VAL A 11 6.71 60.23 -1.07
CA VAL A 11 7.29 59.03 -0.52
C VAL A 11 7.02 57.88 -1.51
N VAL A 12 8.06 57.43 -2.18
CA VAL A 12 8.01 56.21 -3.02
C VAL A 12 8.17 55.01 -2.11
N THR A 13 7.05 54.31 -1.87
CA THR A 13 7.06 53.04 -1.16
C THR A 13 7.36 51.91 -2.16
N LEU A 14 8.54 51.30 -2.12
CA LEU A 14 8.89 50.09 -2.86
C LEU A 14 8.09 48.89 -2.25
N LEU A 15 7.09 48.41 -2.93
CA LEU A 15 6.46 47.13 -2.65
C LEU A 15 7.33 46.01 -3.22
N VAL A 16 8.11 45.34 -2.36
CA VAL A 16 8.76 44.09 -2.67
C VAL A 16 7.70 43.01 -2.65
N GLY A 17 7.16 42.65 -3.82
CA GLY A 17 6.26 41.55 -4.00
C GLY A 17 6.99 40.21 -3.87
N GLY A 18 6.91 39.58 -2.69
CA GLY A 18 7.33 38.20 -2.50
C GLY A 18 6.36 37.27 -3.22
N VAL A 19 6.79 36.72 -4.35
CA VAL A 19 6.06 35.63 -5.03
C VAL A 19 6.29 34.35 -4.22
N GLY A 20 5.44 34.11 -3.23
CA GLY A 20 5.34 32.83 -2.56
C GLY A 20 4.78 31.81 -3.55
N ALA A 21 5.63 31.01 -4.17
CA ALA A 21 5.22 29.83 -4.91
C ALA A 21 4.57 28.86 -3.91
N CYS A 22 3.26 28.93 -3.80
CA CYS A 22 2.45 27.92 -3.11
C CYS A 22 2.54 26.65 -3.95
N LEU A 23 3.39 25.71 -3.55
CA LEU A 23 3.37 24.35 -4.09
C LEU A 23 2.02 23.75 -3.70
N LYS A 24 1.06 23.83 -4.62
CA LYS A 24 -0.18 23.06 -4.52
C LYS A 24 0.24 21.58 -4.54
N ALA A 25 0.13 20.91 -3.40
CA ALA A 25 0.07 19.47 -3.39
C ALA A 25 -1.10 19.09 -4.31
N ASP A 26 -0.79 18.35 -5.35
CA ASP A 26 -1.77 17.82 -6.28
C ASP A 26 -2.65 16.82 -5.50
N GLU A 27 -3.79 17.28 -5.01
CA GLU A 27 -4.82 16.42 -4.45
C GLU A 27 -5.38 15.57 -5.60
N ARG A 28 -4.74 14.44 -5.84
CA ARG A 28 -5.24 13.43 -6.77
C ARG A 28 -6.62 12.99 -6.27
N LYS A 29 -7.65 13.26 -7.07
CA LYS A 29 -9.06 12.99 -6.76
C LYS A 29 -9.24 11.55 -6.28
N THR A 30 -9.74 11.37 -5.07
CA THR A 30 -10.37 10.14 -4.59
C THR A 30 -11.56 9.84 -5.50
N GLY A 31 -11.39 8.91 -6.45
CA GLY A 31 -12.43 8.57 -7.43
C GLY A 31 -11.90 7.92 -8.71
N SER A 32 -10.62 7.58 -8.81
CA SER A 32 -10.14 6.75 -9.91
C SER A 32 -10.51 5.29 -9.64
N ASN A 33 -10.94 4.58 -10.68
CA ASN A 33 -11.11 3.12 -10.63
C ASN A 33 -9.76 2.38 -10.74
N ASP A 34 -8.66 3.06 -10.45
CA ASP A 34 -7.31 2.53 -10.51
C ASP A 34 -6.83 2.10 -9.11
N PRO A 35 -5.95 1.10 -9.03
CA PRO A 35 -5.28 0.73 -7.79
C PRO A 35 -4.55 1.93 -7.14
N PRO A 36 -4.40 1.96 -5.81
CA PRO A 36 -3.67 3.02 -5.12
C PRO A 36 -2.26 3.18 -5.68
N ALA A 37 -1.89 4.41 -6.04
CA ALA A 37 -0.57 4.77 -6.56
C ALA A 37 0.32 5.39 -5.48
N VAL A 38 1.61 5.53 -5.77
CA VAL A 38 2.55 6.22 -4.87
C VAL A 38 2.10 7.65 -4.64
N GLY A 39 2.00 8.05 -3.36
CA GLY A 39 1.49 9.34 -2.90
C GLY A 39 0.02 9.32 -2.47
N ASP A 40 -0.74 8.33 -2.87
CA ASP A 40 -2.14 8.22 -2.48
C ASP A 40 -2.28 7.76 -1.02
N LYS A 41 -3.40 8.11 -0.41
CA LYS A 41 -3.83 7.49 0.85
C LYS A 41 -4.33 6.08 0.56
N ALA A 42 -3.68 5.09 1.16
CA ALA A 42 -4.14 3.70 1.05
C ALA A 42 -5.52 3.55 1.72
N PRO A 43 -6.52 2.98 1.04
CA PRO A 43 -7.79 2.64 1.68
C PRO A 43 -7.55 1.71 2.88
N ASP A 44 -8.14 2.03 4.04
CA ASP A 44 -8.04 1.14 5.19
C ASP A 44 -8.95 -0.08 4.98
N PHE A 45 -8.51 -1.22 5.49
CA PHE A 45 -9.26 -2.47 5.43
C PHE A 45 -9.17 -3.22 6.75
N THR A 46 -10.11 -4.10 6.97
CA THR A 46 -10.07 -5.09 8.05
C THR A 46 -10.48 -6.44 7.49
N LEU A 47 -9.57 -7.40 7.55
CA LEU A 47 -9.77 -8.79 7.14
C LEU A 47 -9.52 -9.72 8.31
N LYS A 48 -9.92 -10.99 8.19
CA LYS A 48 -9.64 -12.01 9.19
C LYS A 48 -8.44 -12.85 8.80
N ASP A 49 -7.63 -13.21 9.79
CA ASP A 49 -6.63 -14.26 9.63
C ASP A 49 -7.29 -15.65 9.75
N LEU A 50 -6.48 -16.70 9.68
CA LEU A 50 -6.96 -18.10 9.75
C LEU A 50 -7.39 -18.55 11.15
N ASP A 51 -7.19 -17.72 12.16
CA ASP A 51 -7.66 -17.88 13.54
C ASP A 51 -8.85 -16.97 13.85
N ASP A 52 -9.52 -16.42 12.83
CA ASP A 52 -10.64 -15.47 12.94
C ASP A 52 -10.30 -14.13 13.62
N LYS A 53 -9.02 -13.81 13.83
CA LYS A 53 -8.59 -12.53 14.38
C LYS A 53 -8.66 -11.45 13.32
N ALA A 54 -9.16 -10.27 13.71
CA ALA A 54 -9.19 -9.11 12.83
C ALA A 54 -7.79 -8.52 12.66
N VAL A 55 -7.42 -8.27 11.40
CA VAL A 55 -6.18 -7.60 11.00
C VAL A 55 -6.56 -6.41 10.12
N SER A 56 -6.20 -5.20 10.56
CA SER A 56 -6.43 -3.98 9.78
C SER A 56 -5.11 -3.40 9.25
N LEU A 57 -5.19 -2.62 8.18
CA LEU A 57 -4.03 -1.87 7.68
C LEU A 57 -3.56 -0.85 8.73
N SER A 58 -4.50 -0.14 9.35
CA SER A 58 -4.21 0.86 10.38
C SER A 58 -3.46 0.25 11.58
N ASP A 59 -3.83 -0.94 12.04
CA ASP A 59 -3.12 -1.64 13.11
C ASP A 59 -1.75 -2.14 12.64
N SER A 60 -1.66 -2.66 11.43
CA SER A 60 -0.42 -3.22 10.87
C SER A 60 0.68 -2.17 10.68
N ARG A 61 0.34 -0.88 10.61
CA ARG A 61 1.29 0.23 10.46
C ARG A 61 1.57 1.02 11.76
N LYS A 62 1.06 0.58 12.91
CA LYS A 62 1.30 1.27 14.20
C LYS A 62 2.76 1.24 14.65
N GLY A 63 3.47 0.17 14.36
CA GLY A 63 4.88 -0.02 14.74
C GLY A 63 5.90 0.42 13.69
N GLY A 64 5.44 0.77 12.48
CA GLY A 64 6.27 1.09 11.33
C GLY A 64 5.48 0.93 10.03
N PRO A 65 6.13 0.91 8.87
CA PRO A 65 5.43 0.73 7.60
C PRO A 65 4.78 -0.66 7.46
N ALA A 66 3.67 -0.74 6.76
CA ALA A 66 3.05 -2.00 6.37
C ALA A 66 3.37 -2.34 4.91
N VAL A 67 3.70 -3.59 4.66
CA VAL A 67 3.86 -4.16 3.31
C VAL A 67 2.65 -5.04 3.02
N VAL A 68 1.78 -4.60 2.13
CA VAL A 68 0.58 -5.34 1.71
C VAL A 68 0.93 -6.13 0.46
N VAL A 69 0.89 -7.45 0.54
CA VAL A 69 1.20 -8.38 -0.56
C VAL A 69 -0.08 -9.09 -0.97
N VAL A 70 -0.64 -8.71 -2.10
CA VAL A 70 -1.84 -9.34 -2.66
C VAL A 70 -1.42 -10.52 -3.51
N LEU A 71 -1.80 -11.70 -3.08
CA LEU A 71 -1.59 -12.93 -3.82
C LEU A 71 -2.68 -13.09 -4.89
N ARG A 72 -2.44 -13.95 -5.88
CA ARG A 72 -3.50 -14.31 -6.81
C ARG A 72 -4.66 -15.05 -6.11
N GLY A 73 -4.38 -15.70 -4.97
CA GLY A 73 -5.36 -16.45 -4.23
C GLY A 73 -5.75 -17.78 -4.88
N TYR A 74 -7.01 -18.19 -4.70
CA TYR A 74 -7.50 -19.49 -5.18
C TYR A 74 -8.54 -19.35 -6.28
N PRO A 75 -8.15 -19.45 -7.55
CA PRO A 75 -9.08 -19.44 -8.68
C PRO A 75 -9.57 -20.87 -9.07
N GLY A 76 -9.34 -21.86 -8.23
CA GLY A 76 -9.60 -23.28 -8.49
C GLY A 76 -8.34 -24.16 -8.39
N TYR A 77 -7.16 -23.56 -8.18
CA TYR A 77 -5.89 -24.27 -7.95
C TYR A 77 -4.89 -23.36 -7.23
N GLN A 78 -3.89 -23.96 -6.58
CA GLN A 78 -2.81 -23.21 -5.93
C GLN A 78 -1.86 -22.63 -6.97
N CYS A 79 -1.49 -21.36 -6.80
CA CYS A 79 -0.62 -20.63 -7.72
C CYS A 79 0.86 -20.87 -7.39
N PRO A 80 1.65 -21.58 -8.22
CA PRO A 80 3.06 -21.87 -7.92
C PRO A 80 3.93 -20.61 -7.79
N ILE A 81 3.61 -19.56 -8.54
CA ILE A 81 4.35 -18.29 -8.48
C ILE A 81 4.04 -17.57 -7.16
N CYS A 82 2.80 -17.67 -6.65
CA CYS A 82 2.44 -17.15 -5.33
C CYS A 82 3.22 -17.87 -4.22
N THR A 83 3.30 -19.20 -4.29
CA THR A 83 4.06 -20.00 -3.33
C THR A 83 5.55 -19.63 -3.34
N LYS A 84 6.12 -19.44 -4.53
CA LYS A 84 7.52 -19.00 -4.65
C LYS A 84 7.75 -17.61 -4.03
N GLN A 85 6.88 -16.62 -4.33
CA GLN A 85 6.98 -15.27 -3.77
C GLN A 85 6.82 -15.30 -2.24
N PHE A 86 5.82 -16.03 -1.75
CA PHE A 86 5.59 -16.20 -0.31
C PHE A 86 6.81 -16.77 0.41
N ALA A 87 7.37 -17.88 -0.10
CA ALA A 87 8.58 -18.51 0.47
C ALA A 87 9.80 -17.57 0.42
N GLU A 88 9.98 -16.82 -0.67
CA GLU A 88 11.04 -15.81 -0.78
C GLU A 88 10.93 -14.76 0.32
N LEU A 89 9.74 -14.14 0.47
CA LEU A 89 9.52 -13.11 1.48
C LEU A 89 9.66 -13.66 2.90
N LEU A 90 9.17 -14.87 3.15
CA LEU A 90 9.31 -15.53 4.44
C LEU A 90 10.81 -15.78 4.79
N SER A 91 11.62 -16.20 3.83
CA SER A 91 13.07 -16.38 4.01
C SER A 91 13.81 -15.08 4.34
N LYS A 92 13.26 -13.92 4.05
CA LYS A 92 13.81 -12.59 4.31
C LYS A 92 13.18 -11.89 5.52
N SER A 93 12.41 -12.61 6.32
CA SER A 93 11.64 -12.08 7.46
C SER A 93 12.47 -11.24 8.44
N LYS A 94 13.72 -11.64 8.68
CA LYS A 94 14.65 -10.90 9.56
C LYS A 94 14.88 -9.47 9.08
N GLY A 95 15.15 -9.26 7.78
CA GLY A 95 15.36 -7.93 7.21
C GLY A 95 14.12 -7.05 7.29
N PHE A 96 12.92 -7.64 7.14
CA PHE A 96 11.66 -6.95 7.34
C PHE A 96 11.43 -6.57 8.82
N ALA A 97 11.80 -7.42 9.76
CA ALA A 97 11.73 -7.12 11.18
C ALA A 97 12.68 -5.98 11.58
N GLU A 98 13.91 -5.98 11.05
CA GLU A 98 14.90 -4.89 11.25
C GLU A 98 14.38 -3.55 10.73
N SER A 99 13.62 -3.55 9.64
CA SER A 99 12.92 -2.37 9.11
C SER A 99 11.65 -2.00 9.89
N LYS A 100 11.33 -2.69 10.98
CA LYS A 100 10.10 -2.53 11.79
C LYS A 100 8.83 -2.61 10.95
N SER A 101 8.86 -3.34 9.84
CA SER A 101 7.72 -3.47 8.94
C SER A 101 6.86 -4.68 9.26
N THR A 102 5.54 -4.52 9.09
CA THR A 102 4.59 -5.63 9.13
C THR A 102 4.22 -6.05 7.71
N LEU A 103 4.38 -7.33 7.37
CA LEU A 103 3.92 -7.88 6.10
C LEU A 103 2.52 -8.47 6.27
N VAL A 104 1.61 -8.06 5.39
CA VAL A 104 0.23 -8.56 5.35
C VAL A 104 0.01 -9.21 4.00
N PHE A 105 -0.07 -10.55 4.00
CA PHE A 105 -0.42 -11.33 2.82
C PHE A 105 -1.93 -11.45 2.72
N ILE A 106 -2.48 -11.09 1.57
CA ILE A 106 -3.91 -11.16 1.30
C ILE A 106 -4.17 -12.27 0.29
N TYR A 107 -5.02 -13.21 0.67
CA TYR A 107 -5.37 -14.39 -0.12
C TYR A 107 -6.84 -14.31 -0.55
N PRO A 108 -7.13 -13.82 -1.76
CA PRO A 108 -8.48 -13.63 -2.25
C PRO A 108 -9.06 -14.92 -2.88
N GLY A 109 -10.36 -15.01 -2.83
CA GLY A 109 -11.11 -16.09 -3.51
C GLY A 109 -12.60 -16.08 -3.16
N PRO A 110 -13.38 -16.98 -3.80
CA PRO A 110 -14.76 -17.22 -3.37
C PRO A 110 -14.80 -17.65 -1.90
N ALA A 111 -15.79 -17.18 -1.15
CA ALA A 111 -15.90 -17.49 0.29
C ALA A 111 -15.98 -18.99 0.57
N THR A 112 -16.56 -19.77 -0.36
CA THR A 112 -16.68 -21.21 -0.21
C THR A 112 -15.33 -21.89 -0.11
N GLU A 113 -15.05 -22.53 1.01
CA GLU A 113 -13.81 -23.26 1.32
C GLU A 113 -12.50 -22.44 1.23
N LEU A 114 -12.56 -21.09 1.16
CA LEU A 114 -11.37 -20.25 1.04
C LEU A 114 -10.40 -20.48 2.20
N ASP A 115 -10.92 -20.63 3.42
CA ASP A 115 -10.12 -20.94 4.61
C ASP A 115 -9.33 -22.25 4.46
N LYS A 116 -9.96 -23.29 3.94
CA LYS A 116 -9.31 -24.57 3.65
C LYS A 116 -8.17 -24.40 2.64
N TYR A 117 -8.42 -23.74 1.53
CA TYR A 117 -7.40 -23.53 0.49
C TYR A 117 -6.28 -22.59 0.95
N ALA A 118 -6.56 -21.63 1.80
CA ALA A 118 -5.57 -20.78 2.43
C ALA A 118 -4.67 -21.58 3.38
N LYS A 119 -5.23 -22.48 4.20
CA LYS A 119 -4.46 -23.41 5.05
C LYS A 119 -3.60 -24.37 4.23
N GLU A 120 -4.12 -24.89 3.13
CA GLU A 120 -3.35 -25.71 2.19
C GLU A 120 -2.19 -24.92 1.57
N PHE A 121 -2.40 -23.63 1.21
CA PHE A 121 -1.39 -22.76 0.63
C PHE A 121 -0.20 -22.54 1.57
N ILE A 122 -0.46 -22.24 2.84
CA ILE A 122 0.61 -22.03 3.81
C ILE A 122 1.31 -23.32 4.26
N GLY A 123 0.68 -24.50 4.06
CA GLY A 123 1.35 -25.80 4.28
C GLY A 123 1.84 -26.07 5.69
N GLY A 124 1.28 -25.39 6.69
CA GLY A 124 1.70 -25.51 8.09
C GLY A 124 2.93 -24.66 8.45
N GLU A 125 3.37 -23.75 7.57
CA GLU A 125 4.45 -22.81 7.87
C GLU A 125 4.10 -21.94 9.09
N SER A 126 5.06 -21.71 9.96
CA SER A 126 4.94 -20.78 11.07
C SER A 126 5.34 -19.37 10.65
N PHE A 127 4.55 -18.38 11.09
CA PHE A 127 4.81 -16.99 10.74
C PHE A 127 5.65 -16.28 11.79
N PRO A 128 6.63 -15.47 11.39
CA PRO A 128 7.28 -14.50 12.26
C PRO A 128 6.25 -13.49 12.82
N ASP A 129 6.54 -12.90 13.98
CA ASP A 129 5.63 -11.97 14.69
C ASP A 129 5.20 -10.76 13.86
N ASN A 130 6.00 -10.37 12.87
CA ASN A 130 5.71 -9.25 11.97
C ASN A 130 5.03 -9.68 10.67
N PHE A 131 4.57 -10.94 10.55
CA PHE A 131 3.84 -11.43 9.37
C PHE A 131 2.38 -11.70 9.73
N ARG A 132 1.49 -11.37 8.81
CA ARG A 132 0.06 -11.66 8.89
C ARG A 132 -0.37 -12.29 7.58
N PHE A 133 -1.23 -13.30 7.67
CA PHE A 133 -1.85 -13.92 6.52
C PHE A 133 -3.36 -13.84 6.69
N VAL A 134 -4.04 -13.14 5.79
CA VAL A 134 -5.46 -12.88 5.87
C VAL A 134 -6.17 -13.34 4.60
N ILE A 135 -7.43 -13.72 4.74
CA ILE A 135 -8.27 -14.12 3.63
C ILE A 135 -9.19 -12.98 3.19
N ASP A 136 -9.43 -12.89 1.90
CA ASP A 136 -10.34 -11.92 1.29
C ASP A 136 -11.51 -12.66 0.61
N PRO A 137 -12.50 -13.14 1.40
CA PRO A 137 -13.64 -13.85 0.88
C PRO A 137 -14.51 -12.91 0.05
N ASP A 138 -14.89 -13.40 -1.13
CA ASP A 138 -15.73 -12.68 -2.09
C ASP A 138 -15.15 -11.33 -2.53
N TYR A 139 -13.79 -11.20 -2.50
CA TYR A 139 -13.05 -10.11 -3.12
C TYR A 139 -13.27 -8.71 -2.55
N LYS A 140 -13.72 -8.55 -1.30
CA LYS A 140 -14.03 -7.25 -0.70
C LYS A 140 -12.84 -6.28 -0.69
N PHE A 141 -11.67 -6.77 -0.27
CA PHE A 141 -10.43 -6.01 -0.32
C PHE A 141 -9.98 -5.81 -1.78
N THR A 142 -10.03 -6.88 -2.56
CA THR A 142 -9.59 -6.87 -3.96
C THR A 142 -10.38 -5.84 -4.79
N GLU A 143 -11.67 -5.69 -4.54
CA GLU A 143 -12.51 -4.67 -5.17
C GLU A 143 -12.22 -3.27 -4.61
N LEU A 144 -12.04 -3.13 -3.28
CA LEU A 144 -11.69 -1.86 -2.64
C LEU A 144 -10.39 -1.26 -3.19
N TYR A 145 -9.42 -2.12 -3.56
CA TYR A 145 -8.14 -1.71 -4.13
C TYR A 145 -8.12 -1.72 -5.66
N HIS A 146 -9.27 -1.96 -6.31
CA HIS A 146 -9.40 -2.05 -7.78
C HIS A 146 -8.44 -3.08 -8.41
N LEU A 147 -8.22 -4.19 -7.71
CA LEU A 147 -7.31 -5.25 -8.12
C LEU A 147 -8.04 -6.48 -8.66
N ARG A 148 -9.37 -6.43 -8.79
CA ARG A 148 -10.14 -7.59 -9.28
C ARG A 148 -9.75 -7.93 -10.73
N TRP A 149 -9.19 -9.10 -10.92
CA TRP A 149 -8.89 -9.63 -12.25
C TRP A 149 -10.09 -10.44 -12.75
N ASN A 150 -10.94 -9.76 -13.47
CA ASN A 150 -12.23 -10.32 -13.89
C ASN A 150 -12.09 -11.09 -15.21
N ALA A 151 -11.34 -12.21 -15.17
CA ALA A 151 -11.16 -13.14 -16.28
C ALA A 151 -11.39 -14.58 -15.81
N PRO A 152 -11.64 -15.53 -16.72
CA PRO A 152 -11.79 -16.94 -16.38
C PRO A 152 -10.58 -17.47 -15.60
N ALA A 153 -10.84 -18.18 -14.50
CA ALA A 153 -9.86 -18.75 -13.60
C ALA A 153 -8.88 -17.70 -13.00
N GLU A 154 -9.31 -16.44 -12.84
CA GLU A 154 -8.57 -15.38 -12.19
C GLU A 154 -9.32 -14.83 -10.95
N THR A 155 -8.55 -14.24 -10.04
CA THR A 155 -9.08 -13.65 -8.81
C THR A 155 -8.64 -12.19 -8.66
N ALA A 156 -7.35 -11.96 -8.48
CA ALA A 156 -6.78 -10.64 -8.29
C ALA A 156 -5.50 -10.46 -9.10
N TYR A 157 -5.22 -9.23 -9.52
CA TYR A 157 -3.91 -8.83 -9.99
C TYR A 157 -2.92 -8.88 -8.82
N PRO A 158 -1.89 -9.75 -8.87
CA PRO A 158 -0.91 -9.82 -7.81
C PRO A 158 -0.23 -8.46 -7.63
N SER A 159 -0.19 -7.97 -6.41
CA SER A 159 0.25 -6.60 -6.17
C SER A 159 1.03 -6.50 -4.86
N THR A 160 1.89 -5.47 -4.76
CA THR A 160 2.59 -5.16 -3.53
C THR A 160 2.59 -3.66 -3.30
N PHE A 161 2.21 -3.25 -2.09
CA PHE A 161 2.22 -1.87 -1.65
C PHE A 161 3.05 -1.74 -0.37
N VAL A 162 3.89 -0.71 -0.30
CA VAL A 162 4.49 -0.27 0.97
C VAL A 162 3.75 0.98 1.41
N VAL A 163 3.15 0.91 2.59
CA VAL A 163 2.34 1.99 3.17
C VAL A 163 3.03 2.48 4.44
N ASP A 164 3.30 3.79 4.51
CA ASP A 164 3.97 4.38 5.67
C ASP A 164 3.04 4.45 6.91
N SER A 165 3.60 4.87 8.05
CA SER A 165 2.85 5.03 9.31
C SER A 165 1.70 6.05 9.21
N LYS A 166 1.74 6.97 8.25
CA LYS A 166 0.68 7.95 7.98
C LYS A 166 -0.42 7.40 7.05
N GLY A 167 -0.21 6.21 6.47
CA GLY A 167 -1.12 5.56 5.54
C GLY A 167 -0.94 6.01 4.10
N ILE A 168 0.21 6.57 3.75
CA ILE A 168 0.52 6.96 2.38
C ILE A 168 1.29 5.85 1.69
N VAL A 169 0.88 5.52 0.47
CA VAL A 169 1.57 4.56 -0.39
C VAL A 169 2.92 5.13 -0.81
N ARG A 170 4.00 4.42 -0.49
CA ARG A 170 5.39 4.79 -0.83
C ARG A 170 5.99 3.93 -1.93
N PHE A 171 5.41 2.78 -2.13
CA PHE A 171 5.73 1.87 -3.24
C PHE A 171 4.45 1.16 -3.68
N ALA A 172 4.27 1.01 -4.97
CA ALA A 172 3.19 0.25 -5.56
C ALA A 172 3.70 -0.51 -6.78
N LYS A 173 3.46 -1.81 -6.82
CA LYS A 173 3.68 -2.65 -8.00
C LYS A 173 2.46 -3.52 -8.19
N VAL A 174 1.73 -3.27 -9.26
CA VAL A 174 0.56 -4.04 -9.69
C VAL A 174 0.97 -4.84 -10.92
N SER A 175 0.91 -6.18 -10.82
CA SER A 175 1.23 -7.05 -11.93
C SER A 175 -0.02 -7.35 -12.76
N HIS A 176 0.02 -7.04 -14.03
CA HIS A 176 -1.02 -7.41 -15.00
C HIS A 176 -0.76 -8.80 -15.63
N SER A 177 0.06 -9.63 -14.98
CA SER A 177 0.38 -10.99 -15.38
C SER A 177 0.59 -11.87 -14.13
N HIS A 178 0.82 -13.16 -14.30
CA HIS A 178 1.17 -14.04 -13.18
C HIS A 178 2.61 -13.81 -12.67
N GLY A 179 3.49 -13.33 -13.52
CA GLY A 179 4.88 -12.96 -13.22
C GLY A 179 5.01 -11.55 -12.62
N ASP A 180 6.00 -10.80 -13.02
CA ASP A 180 6.25 -9.38 -12.70
C ASP A 180 5.83 -8.94 -11.28
N ARG A 181 6.23 -9.69 -10.28
CA ARG A 181 5.93 -9.41 -8.87
C ARG A 181 7.06 -8.62 -8.23
N ALA A 182 6.75 -7.87 -7.19
CA ALA A 182 7.79 -7.22 -6.40
C ALA A 182 8.70 -8.28 -5.76
N SER A 183 9.99 -8.13 -5.95
CA SER A 183 11.02 -8.91 -5.28
C SER A 183 11.24 -8.42 -3.84
N SER A 184 11.82 -9.25 -2.99
CA SER A 184 12.18 -8.85 -1.64
C SER A 184 13.13 -7.64 -1.62
N SER A 185 14.03 -7.52 -2.59
CA SER A 185 14.95 -6.37 -2.68
C SER A 185 14.23 -5.07 -3.02
N GLU A 186 13.30 -5.06 -4.00
CA GLU A 186 12.50 -3.87 -4.33
C GLU A 186 11.70 -3.38 -3.12
N ILE A 187 11.13 -4.32 -2.34
CA ILE A 187 10.38 -3.98 -1.14
C ILE A 187 11.31 -3.41 -0.06
N GLN A 188 12.47 -4.02 0.17
CA GLN A 188 13.45 -3.54 1.15
C GLN A 188 13.99 -2.15 0.79
N ASP A 189 14.31 -1.91 -0.49
CA ASP A 189 14.73 -0.59 -0.97
C ASP A 189 13.66 0.48 -0.76
N ALA A 190 12.40 0.11 -0.92
CA ALA A 190 11.27 1.00 -0.63
C ALA A 190 11.17 1.30 0.88
N LEU A 191 11.34 0.28 1.74
CA LEU A 191 11.31 0.43 3.20
C LEU A 191 12.44 1.33 3.73
N VAL A 192 13.64 1.23 3.14
CA VAL A 192 14.76 2.13 3.49
C VAL A 192 14.36 3.59 3.24
N LYS A 193 13.73 3.89 2.10
CA LYS A 193 13.28 5.25 1.74
C LYS A 193 12.14 5.78 2.63
N VAL A 194 11.36 4.89 3.23
CA VAL A 194 10.25 5.27 4.12
C VAL A 194 10.74 5.61 5.53
N ASN A 195 11.82 4.98 5.97
CA ASN A 195 12.36 5.12 7.33
C ASN A 195 13.35 6.29 7.47
N HIS A 196 13.68 6.97 6.38
CA HIS A 196 14.51 8.18 6.32
C HIS A 196 13.67 9.40 5.94
#